data_edfaea7a7ac865ff67cc2e7d68e2603f
#
_entry.id   edfaea7a7ac865ff67cc2e7d68e2603f
#
_cell.length_a   1.000
_cell.length_b   1.000
_cell.length_c   1.000
_cell.angle_alpha   90.00
_cell.angle_beta   90.00
_cell.angle_gamma   90.00
#
_symmetry.space_group_name_H-M   'P 1'
#
loop_
_entity.id
_entity.type
_entity.pdbx_description
1 polymer ?
#
loop_
_entity_poly.entity_id
_entity_poly.type
_entity_poly.pdbx_seq_one_letter_code
_entity_poly.pdbx_strand_id
1 'polypeptide(L)'
;MLEVVDYRAMGDRLRERRRAMKLTQEELAERIDISASFVGHLERAEKTPSLDTVAALCAALEVSMDWLVWGKHSIRCDRNGCPLYDEIRRVMDSY
;
A
#
# COMPACT_ATOMS: atom_id res chain seq x y z
N MET A 1 -5.99 -22.12 8.74
CA MET A 1 -4.60 -21.81 8.54
C MET A 1 -4.36 -20.32 8.51
N LEU A 2 -3.33 -19.87 9.18
CA LEU A 2 -3.03 -18.45 9.25
C LEU A 2 -2.12 -18.03 8.12
N GLU A 3 -2.43 -16.90 7.53
CA GLU A 3 -1.54 -16.31 6.55
C GLU A 3 -0.53 -15.44 7.27
N VAL A 4 0.69 -15.47 6.76
CA VAL A 4 1.77 -14.68 7.31
C VAL A 4 2.13 -13.62 6.29
N VAL A 5 2.36 -12.40 6.77
CA VAL A 5 2.71 -11.32 5.86
C VAL A 5 4.09 -11.57 5.29
N ASP A 6 4.20 -11.49 3.98
CA ASP A 6 5.48 -11.59 3.30
C ASP A 6 6.02 -10.17 3.16
N TYR A 7 6.89 -9.79 4.10
CA TYR A 7 7.38 -8.43 4.13
C TYR A 7 8.27 -8.09 2.94
N ARG A 8 8.92 -9.10 2.38
CA ARG A 8 9.74 -8.86 1.19
C ARG A 8 8.85 -8.51 0.00
N ALA A 9 7.78 -9.26 -0.18
CA ALA A 9 6.85 -8.96 -1.25
C ALA A 9 6.17 -7.62 -1.03
N MET A 10 5.84 -7.32 0.22
CA MET A 10 5.25 -6.03 0.53
C MET A 10 6.21 -4.90 0.21
N GLY A 11 7.48 -5.07 0.55
CA GLY A 11 8.48 -4.06 0.23
C GLY A 11 8.62 -3.85 -1.26
N ASP A 12 8.57 -4.93 -2.02
CA ASP A 12 8.64 -4.82 -3.48
C ASP A 12 7.45 -4.05 -4.03
N ARG A 13 6.25 -4.34 -3.51
CA ARG A 13 5.06 -3.62 -3.95
C ARG A 13 5.13 -2.15 -3.56
N LEU A 14 5.65 -1.88 -2.37
CA LEU A 14 5.82 -0.51 -1.92
C LEU A 14 6.73 0.26 -2.88
N ARG A 15 7.86 -0.33 -3.22
CA ARG A 15 8.80 0.32 -4.12
C ARG A 15 8.19 0.51 -5.50
N GLU A 16 7.52 -0.51 -5.98
CA GLU A 16 6.92 -0.45 -7.31
C GLU A 16 5.91 0.68 -7.40
N ARG A 17 5.04 0.77 -6.40
CA ARG A 17 4.02 1.81 -6.43
C ARG A 17 4.64 3.18 -6.27
N ARG A 18 5.63 3.29 -5.39
CA ARG A 18 6.32 4.56 -5.21
C ARG A 18 6.90 5.06 -6.52
N ARG A 19 7.56 4.15 -7.24
CA ARG A 19 8.17 4.52 -8.52
C ARG A 19 7.11 4.84 -9.57
N ALA A 20 6.02 4.13 -9.54
CA ALA A 20 4.93 4.41 -10.48
C ALA A 20 4.38 5.81 -10.27
N MET A 21 4.39 6.29 -9.04
CA MET A 21 3.96 7.65 -8.74
C MET A 21 5.09 8.66 -8.87
N LYS A 22 6.26 8.19 -9.30
CA LYS A 22 7.43 9.06 -9.52
C LYS A 22 7.86 9.78 -8.26
N LEU A 23 7.80 9.08 -7.15
CA LEU A 23 8.23 9.63 -5.87
C LEU A 23 9.59 9.05 -5.50
N THR A 24 10.45 9.91 -4.96
CA THR A 24 11.68 9.41 -4.35
C THR A 24 11.35 8.89 -2.96
N GLN A 25 12.32 8.18 -2.38
CA GLN A 25 12.14 7.72 -0.99
C GLN A 25 11.97 8.92 -0.06
N GLU A 26 12.70 9.98 -0.33
CA GLU A 26 12.60 11.18 0.48
C GLU A 26 11.23 11.81 0.37
N GLU A 27 10.70 11.86 -0.84
CA GLU A 27 9.40 12.47 -1.03
C GLU A 27 8.30 11.68 -0.36
N LEU A 28 8.37 10.35 -0.46
CA LEU A 28 7.39 9.54 0.21
C LEU A 28 7.51 9.69 1.73
N ALA A 29 8.74 9.70 2.22
CA ALA A 29 8.98 9.83 3.64
C ALA A 29 8.39 11.12 4.18
N GLU A 30 8.53 12.20 3.43
CA GLU A 30 7.97 13.47 3.85
C GLU A 30 6.45 13.42 3.94
N ARG A 31 5.83 12.71 3.04
CA ARG A 31 4.38 12.66 3.01
C ARG A 31 3.79 11.98 4.23
N ILE A 32 4.54 11.05 4.81
CA ILE A 32 4.02 10.31 5.94
C ILE A 32 4.83 10.52 7.20
N ASP A 33 5.73 11.49 7.14
CA ASP A 33 6.46 11.96 8.34
C ASP A 33 7.34 10.87 8.95
N ILE A 34 8.11 10.21 8.10
CA ILE A 34 9.13 9.28 8.54
C ILE A 34 10.42 9.60 7.81
N SER A 35 11.49 8.92 8.16
CA SER A 35 12.76 9.19 7.50
C SER A 35 12.85 8.43 6.19
N ALA A 36 13.65 8.97 5.28
CA ALA A 36 13.89 8.30 4.01
C ALA A 36 14.60 6.98 4.24
N SER A 37 15.48 6.92 5.23
CA SER A 37 16.15 5.67 5.57
C SER A 37 15.15 4.60 5.95
N PHE A 38 14.12 4.98 6.68
CA PHE A 38 13.10 4.02 7.10
C PHE A 38 12.32 3.51 5.89
N VAL A 39 12.03 4.39 4.94
CA VAL A 39 11.38 3.94 3.71
C VAL A 39 12.25 2.89 3.02
N GLY A 40 13.55 3.15 2.93
CA GLY A 40 14.46 2.18 2.34
C GLY A 40 14.48 0.86 3.08
N HIS A 41 14.48 0.92 4.40
CA HIS A 41 14.44 -0.31 5.20
C HIS A 41 13.16 -1.10 4.95
N LEU A 42 12.04 -0.41 4.80
CA LEU A 42 10.78 -1.09 4.54
C LEU A 42 10.79 -1.74 3.16
N GLU A 43 11.35 -1.05 2.17
CA GLU A 43 11.40 -1.59 0.83
C GLU A 43 12.29 -2.81 0.73
N ARG A 44 13.32 -2.88 1.56
CA ARG A 44 14.23 -4.01 1.57
C ARG A 44 13.83 -5.08 2.59
N ALA A 45 12.70 -4.88 3.25
CA ALA A 45 12.20 -5.79 4.27
C ALA A 45 13.16 -5.95 5.44
N GLU A 46 13.90 -4.89 5.72
CA GLU A 46 14.84 -4.89 6.83
C GLU A 46 14.17 -4.49 8.14
N LYS A 47 13.03 -3.85 8.03
CA LYS A 47 12.25 -3.45 9.20
C LYS A 47 10.78 -3.69 8.93
N THR A 48 10.04 -3.86 10.00
CA THR A 48 8.62 -4.13 9.93
C THR A 48 7.86 -2.86 10.27
N PRO A 49 6.96 -2.43 9.42
CA PRO A 49 6.19 -1.22 9.72
C PRO A 49 5.10 -1.50 10.74
N SER A 50 4.76 -0.49 11.50
CA SER A 50 3.59 -0.58 12.36
C SER A 50 2.34 -0.48 11.50
N LEU A 51 1.21 -0.82 12.09
CA LEU A 51 -0.05 -0.70 11.38
C LEU A 51 -0.30 0.74 10.97
N ASP A 52 0.02 1.68 11.84
CA ASP A 52 -0.14 3.09 11.51
C ASP A 52 0.69 3.48 10.30
N THR A 53 1.91 2.98 10.24
CA THR A 53 2.77 3.27 9.11
C THR A 53 2.22 2.65 7.83
N VAL A 54 1.71 1.42 7.92
CA VAL A 54 1.12 0.79 6.75
C VAL A 54 -0.07 1.59 6.26
N ALA A 55 -0.91 2.03 7.17
CA ALA A 55 -2.07 2.83 6.80
C ALA A 55 -1.65 4.13 6.12
N ALA A 56 -0.62 4.78 6.66
CA ALA A 56 -0.13 6.02 6.07
C ALA A 56 0.45 5.78 4.69
N LEU A 57 1.18 4.69 4.52
CA LEU A 57 1.73 4.35 3.21
C LEU A 57 0.62 4.12 2.20
N CYS A 58 -0.41 3.40 2.60
CA CYS A 58 -1.51 3.12 1.70
C CYS A 58 -2.21 4.40 1.28
N ALA A 59 -2.39 5.31 2.22
CA ALA A 59 -3.02 6.58 1.91
C ALA A 59 -2.16 7.40 0.96
N ALA A 60 -0.87 7.48 1.23
CA ALA A 60 0.04 8.27 0.40
C ALA A 60 0.17 7.71 -0.99
N LEU A 61 0.16 6.39 -1.11
CA LEU A 61 0.35 5.72 -2.39
C LEU A 61 -0.96 5.42 -3.09
N GLU A 62 -2.06 5.69 -2.43
CA GLU A 62 -3.39 5.48 -3.00
C GLU A 62 -3.64 4.03 -3.37
N VAL A 63 -3.30 3.15 -2.47
CA VAL A 63 -3.53 1.72 -2.65
C VAL A 63 -4.26 1.19 -1.43
N SER A 64 -4.83 0.00 -1.58
CA SER A 64 -5.49 -0.64 -0.46
C SER A 64 -4.48 -1.40 0.38
N MET A 65 -4.82 -1.63 1.63
CA MET A 65 -3.98 -2.46 2.47
C MET A 65 -3.94 -3.89 1.96
N ASP A 66 -5.05 -4.36 1.40
CA ASP A 66 -5.08 -5.71 0.84
C ASP A 66 -4.04 -5.85 -0.25
N TRP A 67 -3.94 -4.85 -1.12
CA TRP A 67 -2.96 -4.93 -2.18
C TRP A 67 -1.54 -4.84 -1.64
N LEU A 68 -1.30 -3.90 -0.75
CA LEU A 68 0.05 -3.69 -0.26
C LEU A 68 0.53 -4.88 0.56
N VAL A 69 -0.29 -5.34 1.47
CA VAL A 69 0.11 -6.37 2.43
C VAL A 69 0.05 -7.76 1.80
N TRP A 70 -1.02 -8.06 1.08
CA TRP A 70 -1.25 -9.41 0.59
C TRP A 70 -1.07 -9.56 -0.90
N GLY A 71 -1.00 -8.45 -1.64
CA GLY A 71 -0.93 -8.49 -3.08
C GLY A 71 -2.24 -8.90 -3.73
N LYS A 72 -3.32 -8.81 -3.02
CA LYS A 72 -4.61 -9.22 -3.53
C LYS A 72 -5.34 -8.03 -4.11
N HIS A 73 -6.00 -8.27 -5.21
CA HIS A 73 -6.76 -7.24 -5.92
C HIS A 73 -5.82 -6.22 -6.51
N SER A 74 -6.31 -5.52 -7.43
CA SER A 74 -5.53 -4.49 -8.04
C SER A 74 -5.55 -3.25 -7.18
N ILE A 75 -4.71 -2.34 -7.55
CA ILE A 75 -4.62 -1.06 -6.91
C ILE A 75 -5.94 -0.37 -7.05
N ARG A 76 -6.54 -0.04 -5.93
CA ARG A 76 -7.74 0.75 -6.02
C ARG A 76 -8.67 0.23 -7.09
N CYS A 77 -9.15 -0.92 -6.90
CA CYS A 77 -10.24 -1.34 -7.73
C CYS A 77 -11.32 -0.35 -7.55
N ASP A 78 -11.06 0.83 -7.96
CA ASP A 78 -11.95 1.85 -7.56
C ASP A 78 -13.09 1.89 -8.50
N ARG A 79 -13.63 2.99 -8.57
CA ARG A 79 -14.87 3.25 -9.18
C ARG A 79 -14.99 2.75 -10.59
N ASN A 80 -13.93 2.46 -11.26
CA ASN A 80 -14.07 2.13 -12.66
C ASN A 80 -13.52 0.81 -13.06
N GLY A 81 -12.72 0.22 -12.22
CA GLY A 81 -11.90 -0.80 -12.74
C GLY A 81 -12.23 -2.19 -12.32
N CYS A 82 -13.01 -2.38 -11.31
CA CYS A 82 -13.21 -3.69 -10.76
C CYS A 82 -14.69 -3.96 -10.60
N PRO A 83 -15.26 -4.80 -11.45
CA PRO A 83 -16.71 -5.03 -11.40
C PRO A 83 -17.17 -5.52 -10.04
N LEU A 84 -16.42 -6.44 -9.45
CA LEU A 84 -16.79 -6.95 -8.15
C LEU A 84 -16.73 -5.85 -7.11
N TYR A 85 -15.69 -5.07 -7.17
CA TYR A 85 -15.53 -3.99 -6.22
C TYR A 85 -16.63 -2.96 -6.43
N ASP A 86 -16.99 -2.71 -7.68
CA ASP A 86 -18.05 -1.76 -7.96
C ASP A 86 -19.36 -2.19 -7.35
N GLU A 87 -19.65 -3.47 -7.39
CA GLU A 87 -20.85 -3.96 -6.78
C GLU A 87 -20.84 -3.71 -5.29
N ILE A 88 -19.74 -4.05 -4.66
CA ILE A 88 -19.62 -3.85 -3.22
C ILE A 88 -19.71 -2.39 -2.89
N ARG A 89 -19.00 -1.59 -3.65
CA ARG A 89 -18.97 -0.17 -3.39
C ARG A 89 -20.33 0.45 -3.58
N ARG A 90 -21.05 0.01 -4.60
CA ARG A 90 -22.39 0.54 -4.85
C ARG A 90 -23.28 0.25 -3.66
N VAL A 91 -23.18 -0.95 -3.13
CA VAL A 91 -23.96 -1.30 -1.96
C VAL A 91 -23.56 -0.43 -0.78
N MET A 92 -22.26 -0.27 -0.57
CA MET A 92 -21.79 0.51 0.55
C MET A 92 -22.06 1.98 0.38
N ASP A 93 -21.92 2.47 -0.81
CA ASP A 93 -22.15 3.89 -1.07
C ASP A 93 -23.63 4.25 -0.95
N SER A 94 -24.47 3.27 -1.07
CA SER A 94 -25.90 3.53 -0.89
C SER A 94 -26.27 3.72 0.55
N TYR A 95 -25.39 3.39 1.44
CA TYR A 95 -25.68 3.47 2.86
C TYR A 95 -25.29 4.83 3.43
#